data_1fb4bd09f1b0fbcbd1d014b55bfc91b2
#
_entry.id   1fb4bd09f1b0fbcbd1d014b55bfc91b2
#
_cell.length_a   1.000
_cell.length_b   1.000
_cell.length_c   1.000
_cell.angle_alpha   90.00
_cell.angle_beta   90.00
_cell.angle_gamma   90.00
#
_symmetry.space_group_name_H-M   'P 1'
#
loop_
_entity.id
_entity.type
_entity.pdbx_description
1 polymer ?
#
loop_
_entity_poly.entity_id
_entity_poly.type
_entity_poly.pdbx_seq_one_letter_code
_entity_poly.pdbx_strand_id
1 'polypeptide(L)'
;MAAPISFYRDFDIEPERVYELTPLVRRITSANPSLFTFKGTNTYIVGQGEVAVIDPGPEDAAHTQAILEALGGETVTHIVATHTHRDHSPGCAALKAATGAPTCGYGPHGVGARRNWPFDSPEGGDMGFDPDIRIPDGGRIEGRGWTLEGVFTPGHISNHLCFALPEEGSLFSGDHVMGWSTSIVSPPDGDMAHYMASLHKVRARSETPWWPGHGPPIAEPGPFVDAFIAHRQEREQAILACLDDGVAAIPEMVRRIYTDVDPGLHRAAGRSVLSHLLHMVEDGRAACPDDPPGPDSRYARA
;
A
#
# COMPACT_ATOMS: atom_id res chain seq x y z
N MET A 1 -9.94 24.66 0.48
CA MET A 1 -9.10 23.72 -0.28
C MET A 1 -7.87 23.43 0.54
N ALA A 2 -7.57 22.15 0.79
CA ALA A 2 -6.32 21.77 1.44
C ALA A 2 -5.13 22.20 0.57
N ALA A 3 -3.97 22.39 1.19
CA ALA A 3 -2.74 22.60 0.43
C ALA A 3 -2.46 21.38 -0.45
N PRO A 4 -2.02 21.54 -1.70
CA PRO A 4 -1.68 20.41 -2.55
C PRO A 4 -0.56 19.60 -1.93
N ILE A 5 -0.64 18.27 -2.05
CA ILE A 5 0.40 17.38 -1.55
C ILE A 5 1.69 17.62 -2.36
N SER A 6 2.76 17.98 -1.65
CA SER A 6 4.08 18.17 -2.26
C SER A 6 4.76 16.81 -2.46
N PHE A 7 4.43 16.14 -3.56
CA PHE A 7 5.01 14.85 -3.89
C PHE A 7 6.49 14.95 -4.27
N TYR A 8 7.28 14.00 -3.80
CA TYR A 8 8.68 13.83 -4.18
C TYR A 8 8.76 13.18 -5.57
N ARG A 9 9.21 13.96 -6.57
CA ARG A 9 9.34 13.48 -7.96
C ARG A 9 10.77 13.10 -8.31
N ASP A 10 11.74 13.63 -7.57
CA ASP A 10 13.15 13.33 -7.76
C ASP A 10 13.51 12.07 -6.99
N PHE A 11 13.69 10.99 -7.73
CA PHE A 11 14.08 9.69 -7.20
C PHE A 11 15.03 9.05 -8.21
N ASP A 12 16.30 9.40 -8.07
CA ASP A 12 17.36 8.87 -8.94
C ASP A 12 17.87 7.56 -8.34
N ILE A 13 17.55 6.48 -9.02
CA ILE A 13 17.95 5.13 -8.63
C ILE A 13 18.33 4.32 -9.87
N GLU A 14 19.29 3.43 -9.70
CA GLU A 14 19.56 2.33 -10.63
C GLU A 14 18.80 1.09 -10.12
N PRO A 15 17.88 0.53 -10.90
CA PRO A 15 17.20 -0.71 -10.53
C PRO A 15 18.23 -1.82 -10.23
N GLU A 16 17.87 -2.72 -9.33
CA GLU A 16 18.70 -3.87 -8.88
C GLU A 16 20.01 -3.49 -8.17
N ARG A 17 20.25 -2.22 -7.94
CA ARG A 17 21.40 -1.75 -7.16
C ARG A 17 21.04 -1.60 -5.68
N VAL A 18 21.97 -2.00 -4.81
CA VAL A 18 21.86 -1.83 -3.36
C VAL A 18 22.20 -0.39 -2.97
N TYR A 19 21.37 0.20 -2.13
CA TYR A 19 21.59 1.49 -1.49
C TYR A 19 21.55 1.30 0.03
N GLU A 20 22.62 1.64 0.71
CA GLU A 20 22.66 1.73 2.18
C GLU A 20 21.94 3.02 2.58
N LEU A 21 20.84 2.90 3.32
CA LEU A 21 20.02 4.04 3.75
C LEU A 21 20.36 4.46 5.18
N THR A 22 20.54 3.47 6.05
CA THR A 22 20.92 3.62 7.46
C THR A 22 21.82 2.45 7.87
N PRO A 23 22.37 2.42 9.09
CA PRO A 23 23.15 1.26 9.56
C PRO A 23 22.40 -0.07 9.51
N LEU A 24 21.06 -0.07 9.68
CA LEU A 24 20.26 -1.30 9.66
C LEU A 24 19.42 -1.49 8.39
N VAL A 25 19.29 -0.48 7.53
CA VAL A 25 18.37 -0.54 6.39
C VAL A 25 19.11 -0.38 5.06
N ARG A 26 19.00 -1.37 4.20
CA ARG A 26 19.43 -1.33 2.80
C ARG A 26 18.21 -1.45 1.89
N ARG A 27 18.25 -0.85 0.71
CA ARG A 27 17.18 -0.92 -0.28
C ARG A 27 17.70 -1.39 -1.62
N ILE A 28 16.90 -2.21 -2.29
CA ILE A 28 17.03 -2.56 -3.70
C ILE A 28 15.69 -2.23 -4.34
N THR A 29 15.68 -1.55 -5.49
CA THR A 29 14.42 -1.27 -6.21
C THR A 29 14.33 -2.16 -7.42
N SER A 30 13.26 -2.92 -7.55
CA SER A 30 13.00 -3.83 -8.67
C SER A 30 12.83 -3.08 -9.99
N ALA A 31 13.25 -3.68 -11.12
CA ALA A 31 13.13 -3.13 -12.46
C ALA A 31 11.72 -3.26 -13.06
N ASN A 32 10.69 -2.92 -12.28
CA ASN A 32 9.27 -3.00 -12.67
C ASN A 32 8.55 -1.63 -12.71
N PRO A 33 9.11 -0.58 -13.39
CA PRO A 33 8.50 0.74 -13.41
C PRO A 33 7.14 0.75 -14.12
N SER A 34 6.17 1.45 -13.54
CA SER A 34 4.84 1.60 -14.12
C SER A 34 4.14 2.85 -13.58
N LEU A 35 2.90 3.10 -14.02
CA LEU A 35 2.06 4.15 -13.46
C LEU A 35 1.65 3.89 -11.99
N PHE A 36 1.85 2.67 -11.48
CA PHE A 36 1.49 2.26 -10.12
C PHE A 36 2.71 2.09 -9.22
N THR A 37 3.85 1.75 -9.79
CA THR A 37 5.09 1.45 -9.06
C THR A 37 6.15 2.55 -9.17
N PHE A 38 5.86 3.63 -9.92
CA PHE A 38 6.80 4.73 -10.19
C PHE A 38 8.09 4.23 -10.85
N LYS A 39 9.20 4.17 -10.10
CA LYS A 39 10.49 3.67 -10.57
C LYS A 39 10.68 2.18 -10.31
N GLY A 40 9.77 1.55 -9.60
CA GLY A 40 9.79 0.15 -9.21
C GLY A 40 9.44 -0.07 -7.74
N THR A 41 9.35 -1.33 -7.35
CA THR A 41 9.08 -1.75 -5.98
C THR A 41 10.36 -1.75 -5.14
N ASN A 42 10.28 -1.18 -3.96
CA ASN A 42 11.39 -1.15 -3.00
C ASN A 42 11.38 -2.41 -2.14
N THR A 43 12.39 -3.23 -2.28
CA THR A 43 12.73 -4.30 -1.35
C THR A 43 13.69 -3.76 -0.30
N TYR A 44 13.44 -4.05 0.98
CA TYR A 44 14.32 -3.64 2.07
C TYR A 44 14.98 -4.84 2.73
N ILE A 45 16.29 -4.72 3.02
CA ILE A 45 17.05 -5.66 3.83
C ILE A 45 17.30 -4.97 5.17
N VAL A 46 16.81 -5.58 6.26
CA VAL A 46 16.88 -5.03 7.61
C VAL A 46 17.78 -5.88 8.49
N GLY A 47 18.80 -5.26 9.09
CA GLY A 47 19.79 -5.90 9.94
C GLY A 47 21.14 -6.10 9.29
N GLN A 48 22.04 -6.77 10.02
CA GLN A 48 23.39 -7.15 9.59
C GLN A 48 23.73 -8.56 10.09
N GLY A 49 24.23 -9.40 9.19
CA GLY A 49 24.57 -10.80 9.47
C GLY A 49 23.37 -11.73 9.57
N GLU A 50 22.41 -11.44 10.42
CA GLU A 50 21.07 -12.02 10.46
C GLU A 50 20.07 -10.93 10.06
N VAL A 51 19.33 -11.15 8.96
CA VAL A 51 18.53 -10.11 8.34
C VAL A 51 17.08 -10.55 8.05
N ALA A 52 16.17 -9.58 8.02
CA ALA A 52 14.88 -9.71 7.36
C ALA A 52 14.93 -9.09 5.97
N VAL A 53 14.15 -9.66 5.03
CA VAL A 53 13.89 -9.07 3.71
C VAL A 53 12.42 -8.70 3.61
N ILE A 54 12.11 -7.42 3.43
CA ILE A 54 10.73 -6.91 3.32
C ILE A 54 10.41 -6.68 1.84
N ASP A 55 9.26 -7.17 1.40
CA ASP A 55 8.74 -7.06 0.04
C ASP A 55 9.75 -7.49 -1.03
N PRO A 56 10.02 -8.79 -1.20
CA PRO A 56 10.96 -9.30 -2.22
C PRO A 56 10.54 -9.00 -3.67
N GLY A 57 9.42 -8.29 -3.86
CA GLY A 57 9.00 -7.78 -5.14
C GLY A 57 8.19 -8.78 -5.98
N PRO A 58 8.10 -8.52 -7.31
CA PRO A 58 7.39 -9.38 -8.23
C PRO A 58 8.10 -10.74 -8.42
N GLU A 59 7.45 -11.66 -9.08
CA GLU A 59 8.09 -12.90 -9.57
C GLU A 59 9.09 -12.57 -10.68
N ASP A 60 10.29 -12.16 -10.28
CA ASP A 60 11.40 -11.77 -11.15
C ASP A 60 12.71 -12.42 -10.69
N ALA A 61 13.27 -13.26 -11.55
CA ALA A 61 14.52 -13.97 -11.24
C ALA A 61 15.73 -13.01 -11.14
N ALA A 62 15.75 -11.93 -11.90
CA ALA A 62 16.84 -10.95 -11.85
C ALA A 62 16.81 -10.17 -10.52
N HIS A 63 15.61 -9.77 -10.07
CA HIS A 63 15.45 -9.11 -8.78
C HIS A 63 15.79 -10.05 -7.61
N THR A 64 15.31 -11.30 -7.64
CA THR A 64 15.69 -12.32 -6.64
C THR A 64 17.20 -12.51 -6.58
N GLN A 65 17.87 -12.58 -7.72
CA GLN A 65 19.33 -12.71 -7.81
C GLN A 65 20.04 -11.48 -7.21
N ALA A 66 19.57 -10.27 -7.52
CA ALA A 66 20.11 -9.04 -6.95
C ALA A 66 19.99 -8.99 -5.43
N ILE A 67 18.87 -9.46 -4.87
CA ILE A 67 18.69 -9.61 -3.42
C ILE A 67 19.73 -10.58 -2.85
N LEU A 68 19.90 -11.77 -3.45
CA LEU A 68 20.86 -12.78 -2.99
C LEU A 68 22.32 -12.29 -3.05
N GLU A 69 22.68 -11.55 -4.09
CA GLU A 69 24.01 -10.90 -4.22
C GLU A 69 24.22 -9.83 -3.14
N ALA A 70 23.18 -9.03 -2.86
CA ALA A 70 23.22 -8.00 -1.83
C ALA A 70 23.39 -8.55 -0.42
N LEU A 71 22.89 -9.76 -0.17
CA LEU A 71 23.02 -10.46 1.10
C LEU A 71 24.48 -10.88 1.37
N GLY A 72 25.29 -11.13 0.33
CA GLY A 72 26.74 -11.37 0.49
C GLY A 72 27.08 -12.54 1.43
N GLY A 73 26.17 -13.50 1.64
CA GLY A 73 26.35 -14.61 2.58
C GLY A 73 25.75 -14.38 3.98
N GLU A 74 25.04 -13.28 4.20
CA GLU A 74 24.25 -13.07 5.41
C GLU A 74 23.11 -14.09 5.51
N THR A 75 22.64 -14.36 6.72
CA THR A 75 21.55 -15.30 6.97
C THR A 75 20.20 -14.57 6.93
N VAL A 76 19.36 -14.91 5.97
CA VAL A 76 17.95 -14.45 5.99
C VAL A 76 17.20 -15.26 7.03
N THR A 77 16.67 -14.59 8.04
CA THR A 77 15.88 -15.21 9.11
C THR A 77 14.38 -15.09 8.88
N HIS A 78 13.93 -14.03 8.19
CA HIS A 78 12.53 -13.75 7.88
C HIS A 78 12.39 -13.11 6.50
N ILE A 79 11.38 -13.55 5.75
CA ILE A 79 10.95 -12.95 4.49
C ILE A 79 9.57 -12.35 4.75
N VAL A 80 9.45 -11.03 4.67
CA VAL A 80 8.28 -10.27 5.13
C VAL A 80 7.55 -9.68 3.95
N ALA A 81 6.23 -9.87 3.87
CA ALA A 81 5.38 -9.14 2.94
C ALA A 81 4.55 -8.09 3.70
N THR A 82 4.59 -6.84 3.25
CA THR A 82 3.70 -5.79 3.77
C THR A 82 2.27 -6.10 3.40
N HIS A 83 2.06 -6.58 2.18
CA HIS A 83 0.76 -6.96 1.64
C HIS A 83 0.90 -7.87 0.40
N THR A 84 -0.23 -8.34 -0.12
CA THR A 84 -0.27 -9.35 -1.17
C THR A 84 -0.58 -8.81 -2.56
N HIS A 85 -0.11 -7.63 -2.94
CA HIS A 85 -0.08 -7.26 -4.35
C HIS A 85 1.07 -7.96 -5.09
N ARG A 86 0.88 -8.16 -6.41
CA ARG A 86 1.80 -8.94 -7.26
C ARG A 86 3.18 -8.33 -7.45
N ASP A 87 3.35 -7.11 -7.06
CA ASP A 87 4.62 -6.41 -7.09
C ASP A 87 5.35 -6.44 -5.74
N HIS A 88 4.77 -7.03 -4.68
CA HIS A 88 5.37 -7.12 -3.34
C HIS A 88 5.65 -8.54 -2.88
N SER A 89 4.68 -9.46 -2.95
CA SER A 89 4.77 -10.77 -2.29
C SER A 89 5.25 -11.95 -3.16
N PRO A 90 5.12 -11.99 -4.49
CA PRO A 90 5.46 -13.18 -5.27
C PRO A 90 6.93 -13.60 -5.17
N GLY A 91 7.84 -12.63 -5.05
CA GLY A 91 9.28 -12.88 -4.83
C GLY A 91 9.58 -13.68 -3.56
N CYS A 92 8.65 -13.71 -2.58
CA CYS A 92 8.80 -14.50 -1.35
C CYS A 92 9.05 -15.98 -1.62
N ALA A 93 8.38 -16.56 -2.61
CA ALA A 93 8.51 -17.99 -2.93
C ALA A 93 9.92 -18.35 -3.41
N ALA A 94 10.48 -17.56 -4.34
CA ALA A 94 11.81 -17.77 -4.86
C ALA A 94 12.90 -17.54 -3.79
N LEU A 95 12.74 -16.48 -2.99
CA LEU A 95 13.67 -16.18 -1.91
C LEU A 95 13.63 -17.25 -0.80
N LYS A 96 12.43 -17.74 -0.44
CA LYS A 96 12.27 -18.87 0.49
C LYS A 96 12.95 -20.14 -0.02
N ALA A 97 12.79 -20.46 -1.32
CA ALA A 97 13.45 -21.61 -1.92
C ALA A 97 14.98 -21.51 -1.86
N ALA A 98 15.54 -20.30 -2.01
CA ALA A 98 16.97 -20.06 -2.01
C ALA A 98 17.58 -20.02 -0.59
N THR A 99 16.85 -19.53 0.41
CA THR A 99 17.40 -19.25 1.75
C THR A 99 16.90 -20.19 2.83
N GLY A 100 15.74 -20.84 2.62
CA GLY A 100 15.06 -21.64 3.63
C GLY A 100 14.34 -20.84 4.72
N ALA A 101 14.37 -19.50 4.65
CA ALA A 101 13.74 -18.65 5.64
C ALA A 101 12.20 -18.68 5.56
N PRO A 102 11.49 -18.59 6.72
CA PRO A 102 10.03 -18.53 6.72
C PRO A 102 9.51 -17.22 6.15
N THR A 103 8.35 -17.30 5.50
CA THR A 103 7.58 -16.13 5.05
C THR A 103 6.69 -15.58 6.16
N CYS A 104 6.58 -14.26 6.25
CA CYS A 104 5.83 -13.55 7.28
C CYS A 104 4.90 -12.51 6.64
N GLY A 105 3.73 -12.31 7.23
CA GLY A 105 2.76 -11.31 6.80
C GLY A 105 1.47 -11.42 7.61
N TYR A 106 0.48 -10.60 7.29
CA TYR A 106 -0.81 -10.65 8.01
C TYR A 106 -1.58 -11.95 7.72
N GLY A 107 -1.58 -12.39 6.48
CA GLY A 107 -2.27 -13.59 6.01
C GLY A 107 -2.42 -13.62 4.49
N PRO A 108 -3.13 -14.62 3.93
CA PRO A 108 -3.35 -14.72 2.49
C PRO A 108 -4.17 -13.54 1.94
N HIS A 109 -4.18 -13.42 0.60
CA HIS A 109 -4.95 -12.38 -0.08
C HIS A 109 -6.43 -12.44 0.29
N GLY A 110 -7.03 -11.26 0.53
CA GLY A 110 -8.44 -11.12 0.92
C GLY A 110 -8.73 -11.41 2.39
N VAL A 111 -7.77 -11.85 3.19
CA VAL A 111 -7.99 -12.02 4.63
C VAL A 111 -8.23 -10.66 5.29
N GLY A 112 -9.35 -10.53 6.03
CA GLY A 112 -9.75 -9.24 6.62
C GLY A 112 -10.65 -8.39 5.70
N ALA A 113 -10.91 -8.81 4.47
CA ALA A 113 -11.87 -8.14 3.60
C ALA A 113 -13.26 -8.10 4.24
N ARG A 114 -13.87 -6.90 4.26
CA ARG A 114 -15.17 -6.67 4.91
C ARG A 114 -16.36 -7.04 4.04
N ARG A 115 -16.17 -7.12 2.72
CA ARG A 115 -17.25 -7.27 1.75
C ARG A 115 -17.11 -8.55 0.93
N ASN A 116 -18.22 -9.26 0.77
CA ASN A 116 -18.32 -10.25 -0.27
C ASN A 116 -18.65 -9.51 -1.58
N TRP A 117 -17.70 -9.45 -2.51
CA TRP A 117 -17.81 -8.65 -3.72
C TRP A 117 -18.16 -9.53 -4.93
N PRO A 118 -19.35 -9.34 -5.52
CA PRO A 118 -19.82 -10.20 -6.62
C PRO A 118 -19.33 -9.74 -8.00
N PHE A 119 -18.59 -8.64 -8.09
CA PHE A 119 -18.15 -8.08 -9.35
C PHE A 119 -16.70 -8.48 -9.65
N ASP A 120 -16.40 -8.76 -10.92
CA ASP A 120 -15.04 -9.02 -11.37
C ASP A 120 -14.16 -7.79 -11.08
N SER A 121 -13.04 -8.04 -10.46
CA SER A 121 -12.02 -7.04 -10.22
C SER A 121 -10.68 -7.52 -10.74
N PRO A 122 -10.02 -6.75 -11.61
CA PRO A 122 -8.66 -7.04 -12.01
C PRO A 122 -7.67 -6.63 -10.90
N GLU A 123 -7.88 -7.10 -9.69
CA GLU A 123 -6.89 -6.87 -8.65
C GLU A 123 -5.60 -7.60 -8.94
N GLY A 124 -4.50 -6.88 -8.75
CA GLY A 124 -3.18 -7.44 -8.81
C GLY A 124 -2.82 -8.27 -7.58
N GLY A 125 -3.75 -9.05 -7.02
CA GLY A 125 -3.52 -9.86 -5.83
C GLY A 125 -2.71 -11.12 -6.11
N ASP A 126 -1.79 -11.44 -5.20
CA ASP A 126 -1.08 -12.72 -5.15
C ASP A 126 -1.93 -13.73 -4.39
N MET A 127 -2.69 -14.52 -5.13
CA MET A 127 -3.58 -15.54 -4.59
C MET A 127 -2.83 -16.77 -4.05
N GLY A 128 -1.54 -16.89 -4.35
CA GLY A 128 -0.70 -18.01 -3.93
C GLY A 128 0.02 -17.78 -2.61
N PHE A 129 0.04 -16.55 -2.10
CA PHE A 129 0.73 -16.23 -0.87
C PHE A 129 -0.10 -16.61 0.36
N ASP A 130 0.46 -17.49 1.19
CA ASP A 130 0.02 -17.75 2.57
C ASP A 130 1.27 -17.80 3.45
N PRO A 131 1.47 -16.86 4.39
CA PRO A 131 2.71 -16.77 5.16
C PRO A 131 2.82 -17.92 6.17
N ASP A 132 4.05 -18.42 6.38
CA ASP A 132 4.35 -19.40 7.41
C ASP A 132 4.11 -18.85 8.82
N ILE A 133 4.37 -17.54 8.99
CA ILE A 133 4.21 -16.82 10.26
C ILE A 133 3.24 -15.66 10.03
N ARG A 134 2.10 -15.70 10.68
CA ARG A 134 1.12 -14.61 10.67
C ARG A 134 1.46 -13.59 11.75
N ILE A 135 1.56 -12.33 11.33
CA ILE A 135 1.88 -11.20 12.21
C ILE A 135 0.58 -10.40 12.45
N PRO A 136 0.02 -10.43 13.66
CA PRO A 136 -1.11 -9.59 14.02
C PRO A 136 -0.67 -8.15 14.27
N ASP A 137 -1.64 -7.25 14.51
CA ASP A 137 -1.37 -5.89 14.97
C ASP A 137 -0.56 -5.90 16.27
N GLY A 138 0.57 -5.18 16.32
CA GLY A 138 1.53 -5.19 17.42
C GLY A 138 2.39 -6.46 17.53
N GLY A 139 2.20 -7.44 16.62
CA GLY A 139 3.03 -8.64 16.57
C GLY A 139 4.46 -8.30 16.18
N ARG A 140 5.44 -9.05 16.69
CA ARG A 140 6.87 -8.80 16.49
C ARG A 140 7.57 -10.00 15.89
N ILE A 141 8.53 -9.73 15.04
CA ILE A 141 9.59 -10.65 14.63
C ILE A 141 10.93 -9.99 14.94
N GLU A 142 11.90 -10.79 15.31
CA GLU A 142 13.17 -10.31 15.83
C GLU A 142 14.33 -11.06 15.19
N GLY A 143 15.42 -10.35 14.99
CA GLY A 143 16.71 -10.89 14.64
C GLY A 143 17.81 -10.25 15.48
N ARG A 144 19.04 -10.51 15.12
CA ARG A 144 20.18 -9.99 15.86
C ARG A 144 20.32 -8.47 15.68
N GLY A 145 19.86 -7.72 16.70
CA GLY A 145 19.99 -6.26 16.74
C GLY A 145 18.94 -5.49 15.96
N TRP A 146 17.84 -6.14 15.59
CA TRP A 146 16.68 -5.49 14.99
C TRP A 146 15.36 -6.17 15.40
N THR A 147 14.30 -5.39 15.43
CA THR A 147 12.93 -5.82 15.68
C THR A 147 12.03 -5.20 14.63
N LEU A 148 11.14 -5.97 14.03
CA LEU A 148 10.05 -5.46 13.22
C LEU A 148 8.71 -5.67 13.94
N GLU A 149 8.03 -4.57 14.28
CA GLU A 149 6.70 -4.59 14.88
C GLU A 149 5.64 -4.33 13.82
N GLY A 150 4.73 -5.27 13.61
CA GLY A 150 3.62 -5.14 12.68
C GLY A 150 2.61 -4.11 13.15
N VAL A 151 2.26 -3.17 12.27
CA VAL A 151 1.22 -2.17 12.48
C VAL A 151 0.14 -2.43 11.44
N PHE A 152 -0.98 -3.02 11.86
CA PHE A 152 -2.05 -3.37 10.93
C PHE A 152 -2.74 -2.11 10.38
N THR A 153 -2.66 -1.93 9.07
CA THR A 153 -3.11 -0.75 8.33
C THR A 153 -3.93 -1.14 7.09
N PRO A 154 -5.08 -1.82 7.29
CA PRO A 154 -5.93 -2.22 6.17
C PRO A 154 -6.49 -1.00 5.45
N GLY A 155 -6.84 -1.18 4.19
CA GLY A 155 -7.57 -0.18 3.41
C GLY A 155 -7.06 -0.02 1.98
N HIS A 156 -5.76 0.12 1.74
CA HIS A 156 -5.20 -0.06 0.40
C HIS A 156 -5.54 -1.47 -0.12
N ILE A 157 -5.30 -2.43 0.72
CA ILE A 157 -5.71 -3.83 0.64
C ILE A 157 -6.01 -4.34 2.06
N SER A 158 -6.82 -5.39 2.21
CA SER A 158 -7.32 -5.85 3.51
C SER A 158 -6.24 -6.39 4.46
N ASN A 159 -5.17 -6.96 3.93
CA ASN A 159 -4.11 -7.60 4.71
C ASN A 159 -2.83 -6.75 4.87
N HIS A 160 -2.92 -5.44 4.65
CA HIS A 160 -1.75 -4.57 4.71
C HIS A 160 -1.21 -4.40 6.12
N LEU A 161 0.11 -4.53 6.26
CA LEU A 161 0.90 -4.18 7.44
C LEU A 161 1.96 -3.13 7.10
N CYS A 162 2.06 -2.08 7.90
CA CYS A 162 3.32 -1.36 8.05
C CYS A 162 4.19 -2.09 9.07
N PHE A 163 5.51 -1.82 9.07
CA PHE A 163 6.44 -2.38 10.05
C PHE A 163 7.27 -1.28 10.69
N ALA A 164 7.20 -1.15 12.01
CA ALA A 164 8.08 -0.26 12.75
C ALA A 164 9.41 -0.96 13.04
N LEU A 165 10.52 -0.19 12.95
CA LEU A 165 11.87 -0.56 13.35
C LEU A 165 12.26 0.32 14.55
N PRO A 166 12.00 -0.13 15.79
CA PRO A 166 12.23 0.69 17.00
C PRO A 166 13.68 1.12 17.19
N GLU A 167 14.64 0.30 16.77
CA GLU A 167 16.08 0.57 16.91
C GLU A 167 16.52 1.83 16.16
N GLU A 168 15.82 2.19 15.08
CA GLU A 168 16.09 3.41 14.30
C GLU A 168 14.93 4.41 14.32
N GLY A 169 13.85 4.11 15.04
CA GLY A 169 12.67 4.97 15.12
C GLY A 169 12.02 5.22 13.75
N SER A 170 12.09 4.25 12.83
CA SER A 170 11.60 4.36 11.46
C SER A 170 10.45 3.40 11.17
N LEU A 171 9.71 3.61 10.06
CA LEU A 171 8.55 2.81 9.68
C LEU A 171 8.62 2.42 8.20
N PHE A 172 8.47 1.15 7.88
CA PHE A 172 8.19 0.67 6.53
C PHE A 172 6.69 0.81 6.28
N SER A 173 6.30 1.77 5.43
CA SER A 173 4.89 2.11 5.22
C SER A 173 4.21 1.28 4.13
N GLY A 174 4.95 0.45 3.40
CA GLY A 174 4.43 -0.27 2.24
C GLY A 174 3.70 0.69 1.30
N ASP A 175 2.51 0.31 0.86
CA ASP A 175 1.68 1.13 -0.02
C ASP A 175 0.59 1.91 0.73
N HIS A 176 0.63 1.92 2.06
CA HIS A 176 -0.32 2.71 2.85
C HIS A 176 -0.10 4.22 2.68
N VAL A 177 1.15 4.68 2.74
CA VAL A 177 1.53 6.07 2.45
C VAL A 177 2.82 6.09 1.65
N MET A 178 2.77 6.74 0.48
CA MET A 178 3.89 6.88 -0.45
C MET A 178 4.23 8.35 -0.68
N GLY A 179 5.52 8.65 -0.85
CA GLY A 179 5.99 10.03 -1.06
C GLY A 179 5.75 10.58 -2.46
N TRP A 180 5.44 9.76 -3.46
CA TRP A 180 5.35 10.17 -4.87
C TRP A 180 3.92 10.27 -5.42
N SER A 181 2.96 9.56 -4.81
CA SER A 181 1.54 9.51 -5.21
C SER A 181 0.67 9.16 -4.01
N THR A 182 -0.63 9.44 -4.10
CA THR A 182 -1.60 8.89 -3.14
C THR A 182 -1.83 7.41 -3.42
N SER A 183 -2.04 6.64 -2.36
CA SER A 183 -2.32 5.21 -2.44
C SER A 183 -3.64 4.95 -3.13
N ILE A 184 -3.71 3.85 -3.88
CA ILE A 184 -4.95 3.38 -4.49
C ILE A 184 -5.75 2.64 -3.43
N VAL A 185 -7.04 2.92 -3.37
CA VAL A 185 -8.00 2.19 -2.53
C VAL A 185 -9.12 1.72 -3.44
N SER A 186 -9.09 0.45 -3.81
CA SER A 186 -9.95 -0.10 -4.84
C SER A 186 -10.70 -1.33 -4.35
N PRO A 187 -12.05 -1.33 -4.33
CA PRO A 187 -12.82 -2.54 -4.11
C PRO A 187 -12.49 -3.62 -5.17
N PRO A 188 -12.59 -4.91 -4.81
CA PRO A 188 -13.24 -5.49 -3.64
C PRO A 188 -12.43 -5.48 -2.36
N ASP A 189 -11.09 -5.59 -2.43
CA ASP A 189 -10.25 -5.78 -1.25
C ASP A 189 -9.88 -4.43 -0.59
N GLY A 190 -9.73 -3.36 -1.38
CA GLY A 190 -9.55 -2.02 -0.86
C GLY A 190 -10.82 -1.44 -0.21
N ASP A 191 -10.66 -0.79 0.95
CA ASP A 191 -11.75 -0.25 1.76
C ASP A 191 -11.41 1.15 2.28
N MET A 192 -12.21 2.17 1.90
CA MET A 192 -11.94 3.57 2.24
C MET A 192 -12.14 3.86 3.73
N ALA A 193 -13.10 3.21 4.39
CA ALA A 193 -13.31 3.38 5.83
C ALA A 193 -12.10 2.86 6.62
N HIS A 194 -11.61 1.67 6.27
CA HIS A 194 -10.40 1.10 6.85
C HIS A 194 -9.17 1.96 6.54
N TYR A 195 -9.05 2.44 5.30
CA TYR A 195 -7.91 3.28 4.90
C TYR A 195 -7.84 4.58 5.72
N MET A 196 -8.98 5.26 5.90
CA MET A 196 -9.06 6.48 6.72
C MET A 196 -8.74 6.20 8.18
N ALA A 197 -9.26 5.12 8.76
CA ALA A 197 -8.94 4.71 10.12
C ALA A 197 -7.43 4.41 10.28
N SER A 198 -6.84 3.73 9.29
CA SER A 198 -5.41 3.40 9.25
C SER A 198 -4.53 4.66 9.10
N LEU A 199 -4.94 5.66 8.29
CA LEU A 199 -4.25 6.95 8.21
C LEU A 199 -4.23 7.66 9.59
N HIS A 200 -5.36 7.70 10.30
CA HIS A 200 -5.41 8.28 11.64
C HIS A 200 -4.55 7.50 12.64
N LYS A 201 -4.50 6.18 12.54
CA LYS A 201 -3.66 5.33 13.38
C LYS A 201 -2.17 5.64 13.19
N VAL A 202 -1.69 5.67 11.93
CA VAL A 202 -0.27 5.95 11.66
C VAL A 202 0.08 7.42 11.91
N ARG A 203 -0.89 8.35 11.79
CA ARG A 203 -0.69 9.77 12.12
C ARG A 203 -0.33 10.00 13.60
N ALA A 204 -0.80 9.13 14.47
CA ALA A 204 -0.51 9.21 15.91
C ALA A 204 0.87 8.64 16.28
N ARG A 205 1.62 8.09 15.33
CA ARG A 205 2.94 7.51 15.54
C ARG A 205 4.04 8.55 15.37
N SER A 206 5.22 8.29 15.92
CA SER A 206 6.35 9.22 15.96
C SER A 206 7.55 8.78 15.13
N GLU A 207 7.49 7.62 14.49
CA GLU A 207 8.58 7.10 13.68
C GLU A 207 8.86 8.04 12.50
N THR A 208 10.14 8.22 12.21
CA THR A 208 10.66 8.99 11.07
C THR A 208 12.11 8.58 10.79
N PRO A 209 12.54 8.41 9.54
CA PRO A 209 11.75 8.52 8.31
C PRO A 209 10.82 7.33 8.07
N TRP A 210 9.93 7.45 7.06
CA TRP A 210 9.17 6.31 6.56
C TRP A 210 9.75 5.80 5.24
N TRP A 211 9.74 4.47 5.09
CA TRP A 211 10.25 3.71 3.95
C TRP A 211 9.07 3.11 3.17
N PRO A 212 8.63 3.73 2.05
CA PRO A 212 7.46 3.26 1.30
C PRO A 212 7.79 2.11 0.35
N GLY A 213 6.76 1.36 -0.06
CA GLY A 213 6.87 0.31 -1.07
C GLY A 213 7.32 0.83 -2.44
N HIS A 214 7.04 2.10 -2.76
CA HIS A 214 7.45 2.75 -4.01
C HIS A 214 7.93 4.17 -3.77
N GLY A 215 8.97 4.56 -4.53
CA GLY A 215 9.50 5.93 -4.53
C GLY A 215 10.43 6.24 -3.35
N PRO A 216 10.71 7.54 -3.12
CA PRO A 216 11.67 7.98 -2.12
C PRO A 216 11.12 7.90 -0.69
N PRO A 217 12.00 7.91 0.33
CA PRO A 217 11.61 7.96 1.73
C PRO A 217 10.84 9.25 2.05
N ILE A 218 9.99 9.18 3.09
CA ILE A 218 9.22 10.31 3.60
C ILE A 218 9.89 10.80 4.89
N ALA A 219 10.60 11.94 4.80
CA ALA A 219 11.34 12.49 5.92
C ALA A 219 10.44 13.11 7.01
N GLU A 220 9.31 13.68 6.61
CA GLU A 220 8.34 14.33 7.51
C GLU A 220 6.95 13.69 7.34
N PRO A 221 6.72 12.48 7.90
CA PRO A 221 5.49 11.72 7.63
C PRO A 221 4.23 12.38 8.21
N GLY A 222 4.30 13.06 9.34
CA GLY A 222 3.14 13.66 9.99
C GLY A 222 2.37 14.63 9.08
N PRO A 223 2.98 15.73 8.59
CA PRO A 223 2.34 16.64 7.63
C PRO A 223 1.90 15.95 6.33
N PHE A 224 2.64 14.92 5.91
CA PHE A 224 2.31 14.16 4.71
C PHE A 224 1.02 13.36 4.88
N VAL A 225 0.85 12.68 6.01
CA VAL A 225 -0.38 11.96 6.35
C VAL A 225 -1.56 12.91 6.50
N ASP A 226 -1.37 14.08 7.14
CA ASP A 226 -2.41 15.12 7.24
C ASP A 226 -2.89 15.54 5.84
N ALA A 227 -1.97 15.71 4.89
CA ALA A 227 -2.32 16.04 3.50
C ALA A 227 -3.07 14.91 2.80
N PHE A 228 -2.75 13.64 3.07
CA PHE A 228 -3.49 12.48 2.55
C PHE A 228 -4.92 12.45 3.09
N ILE A 229 -5.11 12.65 4.40
CA ILE A 229 -6.43 12.71 5.02
C ILE A 229 -7.26 13.83 4.39
N ALA A 230 -6.71 15.04 4.31
CA ALA A 230 -7.38 16.18 3.71
C ALA A 230 -7.76 15.93 2.23
N HIS A 231 -6.85 15.34 1.43
CA HIS A 231 -7.13 14.96 0.05
C HIS A 231 -8.32 14.00 -0.08
N ARG A 232 -8.42 12.98 0.81
CA ARG A 232 -9.56 12.05 0.81
C ARG A 232 -10.86 12.77 1.16
N GLN A 233 -10.85 13.64 2.17
CA GLN A 233 -12.00 14.44 2.57
C GLN A 233 -12.46 15.40 1.45
N GLU A 234 -11.54 16.07 0.77
CA GLU A 234 -11.88 16.90 -0.40
C GLU A 234 -12.51 16.09 -1.53
N ARG A 235 -12.01 14.86 -1.75
CA ARG A 235 -12.59 13.97 -2.75
C ARG A 235 -14.02 13.58 -2.39
N GLU A 236 -14.30 13.29 -1.12
CA GLU A 236 -15.66 13.03 -0.65
C GLU A 236 -16.58 14.24 -0.81
N GLN A 237 -16.11 15.44 -0.48
CA GLN A 237 -16.90 16.67 -0.70
C GLN A 237 -17.23 16.89 -2.18
N ALA A 238 -16.27 16.62 -3.08
CA ALA A 238 -16.51 16.73 -4.52
C ALA A 238 -17.55 15.72 -5.03
N ILE A 239 -17.55 14.49 -4.50
CA ILE A 239 -18.55 13.46 -4.82
C ILE A 239 -19.93 13.89 -4.29
N LEU A 240 -20.01 14.39 -3.04
CA LEU A 240 -21.26 14.87 -2.47
C LEU A 240 -21.84 16.03 -3.27
N ALA A 241 -21.01 16.98 -3.73
CA ALA A 241 -21.46 18.05 -4.61
C ALA A 241 -22.00 17.52 -5.96
N CYS A 242 -21.41 16.46 -6.52
CA CYS A 242 -21.98 15.80 -7.70
C CYS A 242 -23.37 15.20 -7.41
N LEU A 243 -23.55 14.57 -6.26
CA LEU A 243 -24.84 13.99 -5.85
C LEU A 243 -25.89 15.09 -5.62
N ASP A 244 -25.52 16.20 -4.99
CA ASP A 244 -26.40 17.38 -4.78
C ASP A 244 -26.88 17.98 -6.12
N ASP A 245 -26.02 17.95 -7.16
CA ASP A 245 -26.33 18.37 -8.53
C ASP A 245 -27.10 17.30 -9.33
N GLY A 246 -27.46 16.16 -8.74
CA GLY A 246 -28.19 15.07 -9.39
C GLY A 246 -27.32 14.16 -10.28
N VAL A 247 -25.98 14.29 -10.21
CA VAL A 247 -25.05 13.39 -10.92
C VAL A 247 -24.94 12.08 -10.15
N ALA A 248 -25.54 11.03 -10.68
CA ALA A 248 -25.75 9.76 -9.98
C ALA A 248 -24.77 8.64 -10.42
N ALA A 249 -24.10 8.77 -11.55
CA ALA A 249 -23.27 7.72 -12.15
C ALA A 249 -21.78 8.02 -12.01
N ILE A 250 -21.00 7.00 -11.63
CA ILE A 250 -19.55 7.12 -11.42
C ILE A 250 -18.81 7.71 -12.62
N PRO A 251 -19.05 7.29 -13.89
CA PRO A 251 -18.33 7.87 -15.02
C PRO A 251 -18.56 9.38 -15.21
N GLU A 252 -19.73 9.89 -14.81
CA GLU A 252 -20.04 11.32 -14.86
C GLU A 252 -19.32 12.09 -13.73
N MET A 253 -19.30 11.52 -12.52
CA MET A 253 -18.53 12.06 -11.39
C MET A 253 -17.04 12.15 -11.72
N VAL A 254 -16.48 11.11 -12.33
CA VAL A 254 -15.08 11.09 -12.76
C VAL A 254 -14.77 12.24 -13.72
N ARG A 255 -15.59 12.45 -14.74
CA ARG A 255 -15.41 13.56 -15.69
C ARG A 255 -15.46 14.93 -15.04
N ARG A 256 -16.26 15.11 -13.98
CA ARG A 256 -16.37 16.38 -13.24
C ARG A 256 -15.24 16.63 -12.27
N ILE A 257 -14.79 15.56 -11.60
CA ILE A 257 -13.85 15.67 -10.48
C ILE A 257 -12.38 15.57 -10.93
N TYR A 258 -12.12 14.81 -11.99
CA TYR A 258 -10.76 14.47 -12.43
C TYR A 258 -10.43 15.15 -13.79
N THR A 259 -10.70 16.46 -13.89
CA THR A 259 -10.53 17.25 -15.14
C THR A 259 -9.10 17.29 -15.64
N ASP A 260 -8.12 17.22 -14.72
CA ASP A 260 -6.69 17.34 -15.03
C ASP A 260 -5.99 15.96 -15.09
N VAL A 261 -6.78 14.88 -15.03
CA VAL A 261 -6.25 13.50 -15.08
C VAL A 261 -6.39 12.94 -16.48
N ASP A 262 -5.34 12.29 -16.96
CA ASP A 262 -5.34 11.60 -18.25
C ASP A 262 -6.57 10.68 -18.39
N PRO A 263 -7.33 10.75 -19.48
CA PRO A 263 -8.50 9.89 -19.71
C PRO A 263 -8.21 8.39 -19.60
N GLY A 264 -6.99 7.94 -19.88
CA GLY A 264 -6.56 6.56 -19.69
C GLY A 264 -6.60 6.11 -18.21
N LEU A 265 -6.55 7.05 -17.27
CA LEU A 265 -6.65 6.79 -15.83
C LEU A 265 -8.08 6.92 -15.27
N HIS A 266 -9.06 7.31 -16.08
CA HIS A 266 -10.44 7.51 -15.63
C HIS A 266 -11.07 6.23 -15.07
N ARG A 267 -10.67 5.04 -15.57
CA ARG A 267 -11.11 3.77 -15.00
C ARG A 267 -10.61 3.57 -13.56
N ALA A 268 -9.34 3.87 -13.32
CA ALA A 268 -8.77 3.81 -11.96
C ALA A 268 -9.40 4.86 -11.04
N ALA A 269 -9.61 6.09 -11.55
CA ALA A 269 -10.32 7.14 -10.83
C ALA A 269 -11.76 6.72 -10.46
N GLY A 270 -12.46 6.03 -11.37
CA GLY A 270 -13.81 5.50 -11.11
C GLY A 270 -13.85 4.48 -9.97
N ARG A 271 -12.81 3.65 -9.83
CA ARG A 271 -12.69 2.71 -8.70
C ARG A 271 -12.44 3.44 -7.38
N SER A 272 -11.65 4.50 -7.41
CA SER A 272 -11.48 5.37 -6.23
C SER A 272 -12.79 6.06 -5.85
N VAL A 273 -13.56 6.59 -6.81
CA VAL A 273 -14.90 7.16 -6.56
C VAL A 273 -15.83 6.11 -5.95
N LEU A 274 -15.84 4.89 -6.49
CA LEU A 274 -16.62 3.79 -5.95
C LEU A 274 -16.25 3.49 -4.49
N SER A 275 -14.97 3.43 -4.15
CA SER A 275 -14.51 3.19 -2.78
C SER A 275 -15.04 4.24 -1.81
N HIS A 276 -15.02 5.52 -2.20
CA HIS A 276 -15.61 6.61 -1.42
C HIS A 276 -17.13 6.49 -1.31
N LEU A 277 -17.82 6.17 -2.40
CA LEU A 277 -19.28 6.00 -2.41
C LEU A 277 -19.71 4.86 -1.48
N LEU A 278 -19.01 3.72 -1.50
CA LEU A 278 -19.29 2.60 -0.61
C LEU A 278 -19.13 2.99 0.87
N HIS A 279 -18.09 3.76 1.21
CA HIS A 279 -17.92 4.31 2.54
C HIS A 279 -19.07 5.26 2.91
N MET A 280 -19.46 6.17 2.00
CA MET A 280 -20.55 7.12 2.25
C MET A 280 -21.95 6.46 2.31
N VAL A 281 -22.17 5.34 1.65
CA VAL A 281 -23.39 4.55 1.79
C VAL A 281 -23.45 3.88 3.17
N GLU A 282 -22.33 3.34 3.64
CA GLU A 282 -22.26 2.71 4.98
C GLU A 282 -22.48 3.70 6.13
N ASP A 283 -22.01 4.92 6.00
CA ASP A 283 -22.17 5.95 7.03
C ASP A 283 -23.41 6.86 6.84
N GLY A 284 -24.25 6.56 5.84
CA GLY A 284 -25.52 7.21 5.60
C GLY A 284 -25.43 8.59 4.97
N ARG A 285 -24.30 8.98 4.35
CA ARG A 285 -24.14 10.24 3.60
C ARG A 285 -24.57 10.13 2.13
N ALA A 286 -24.57 8.91 1.60
CA ALA A 286 -25.08 8.60 0.27
C ALA A 286 -26.04 7.42 0.34
N ALA A 287 -26.91 7.28 -0.67
CA ALA A 287 -27.84 6.18 -0.83
C ALA A 287 -27.65 5.49 -2.18
N CYS A 288 -27.87 4.19 -2.21
CA CYS A 288 -27.90 3.37 -3.42
C CYS A 288 -29.06 2.39 -3.32
N PRO A 289 -29.90 2.25 -4.37
CA PRO A 289 -30.99 1.28 -4.37
C PRO A 289 -30.53 -0.18 -4.56
N ASP A 290 -29.33 -0.38 -5.09
CA ASP A 290 -28.77 -1.71 -5.36
C ASP A 290 -28.14 -2.31 -4.09
N ASP A 291 -28.25 -3.63 -3.95
CA ASP A 291 -27.62 -4.39 -2.86
C ASP A 291 -26.94 -5.66 -3.44
N PRO A 292 -25.61 -5.73 -3.47
CA PRO A 292 -24.66 -4.68 -3.05
C PRO A 292 -24.55 -3.53 -4.07
N PRO A 293 -24.21 -2.30 -3.60
CA PRO A 293 -23.87 -1.20 -4.49
C PRO A 293 -22.59 -1.51 -5.29
N GLY A 294 -22.55 -1.11 -6.57
CA GLY A 294 -21.49 -1.49 -7.50
C GLY A 294 -21.06 -0.38 -8.45
N PRO A 295 -20.14 -0.70 -9.37
CA PRO A 295 -19.55 0.29 -10.29
C PRO A 295 -20.57 0.91 -11.26
N ASP A 296 -21.62 0.18 -11.61
CA ASP A 296 -22.68 0.61 -12.53
C ASP A 296 -23.94 1.10 -11.83
N SER A 297 -23.94 1.09 -10.49
CA SER A 297 -25.05 1.57 -9.66
C SER A 297 -25.26 3.06 -9.81
N ARG A 298 -26.48 3.49 -9.47
CA ARG A 298 -26.81 4.91 -9.35
C ARG A 298 -26.86 5.31 -7.88
N TYR A 299 -26.20 6.39 -7.58
CA TYR A 299 -26.08 6.91 -6.22
C TYR A 299 -26.84 8.23 -6.08
N ALA A 300 -27.30 8.50 -4.88
CA ALA A 300 -27.99 9.73 -4.53
C ALA A 300 -27.47 10.29 -3.21
N ARG A 301 -27.75 11.55 -2.93
CA ARG A 301 -27.58 12.12 -1.61
C ARG A 301 -28.57 11.45 -0.64
N ALA A 302 -28.09 11.03 0.56
CA ALA A 302 -28.96 10.51 1.62
C ALA A 302 -29.57 11.65 2.44
#